data_c6d6fc09542f59e107319f182186de9a
#
_entry.id   c6d6fc09542f59e107319f182186de9a
#
_cell.length_a   1.000
_cell.length_b   1.000
_cell.length_c   1.000
_cell.angle_alpha   90.00
_cell.angle_beta   90.00
_cell.angle_gamma   90.00
#
_symmetry.space_group_name_H-M   'P 1'
#
loop_
_entity.id
_entity.type
_entity.pdbx_description
1 polymer ?
#
loop_
_entity_poly.entity_id
_entity_poly.type
_entity_poly.pdbx_seq_one_letter_code
_entity_poly.pdbx_strand_id
1 'polypeptide(L)'
;DPEMSRGLGDVYKRQEQNIATIDITGGAPEMNPHLEYLIEESSRICNHVIIRTNLVILLEEEYEQLMEVYTKNKVEIVCSLPYYRAAEMDKVRGEGSFDKAIEVIKHLNAIGYGRNPELVLNMVYNPAGAFFPPDQEAMEKEYKQKLLQDFGIEFNSLYTLYNNPMGRFGAFLQRSGNLKRYMKKLFDAFNADTVGALMCRTQISVDYDGQLYDCDFNLAAGIPVVGNQKIFDVTGKPYQVRKIRMDKHCYACTAGAGSS
;
A
#
# COMPACT_ATOMS: atom_id res chain seq x y z
N ASP A 1 8.09 -20.42 4.28
CA ASP A 1 6.99 -19.48 4.30
C ASP A 1 7.23 -18.37 3.28
N PRO A 2 6.32 -18.16 2.33
CA PRO A 2 6.52 -17.24 1.21
C PRO A 2 6.74 -15.78 1.60
N GLU A 3 6.25 -15.35 2.74
CA GLU A 3 6.30 -13.93 3.14
C GLU A 3 7.59 -13.55 3.89
N MET A 4 8.27 -14.54 4.45
CA MET A 4 9.49 -14.32 5.22
C MET A 4 10.66 -13.79 4.39
N SER A 5 10.76 -14.21 3.11
CA SER A 5 11.85 -13.78 2.23
C SER A 5 11.76 -12.34 1.78
N ARG A 6 10.57 -11.76 1.72
CA ARG A 6 10.38 -10.35 1.30
C ARG A 6 11.11 -9.40 2.23
N GLY A 7 10.88 -9.55 3.53
CA GLY A 7 11.41 -8.63 4.49
C GLY A 7 12.91 -8.74 4.71
N LEU A 8 13.44 -9.94 4.83
CA LEU A 8 14.90 -10.14 5.03
C LEU A 8 15.70 -9.60 3.84
N GLY A 9 15.21 -9.82 2.62
CA GLY A 9 15.85 -9.28 1.42
C GLY A 9 15.89 -7.76 1.42
N ASP A 10 14.81 -7.11 1.86
CA ASP A 10 14.73 -5.64 1.93
C ASP A 10 15.65 -5.08 3.02
N VAL A 11 15.77 -5.75 4.18
CA VAL A 11 16.71 -5.37 5.25
C VAL A 11 18.16 -5.38 4.76
N TYR A 12 18.62 -6.46 4.14
CA TYR A 12 19.98 -6.54 3.60
C TYR A 12 20.23 -5.48 2.52
N LYS A 13 19.27 -5.29 1.64
CA LYS A 13 19.36 -4.29 0.60
C LYS A 13 19.49 -2.87 1.17
N ARG A 14 18.79 -2.55 2.26
CA ARG A 14 18.90 -1.26 2.93
C ARG A 14 20.32 -1.00 3.45
N GLN A 15 20.94 -1.99 4.08
CA GLN A 15 22.31 -1.85 4.60
C GLN A 15 23.31 -1.53 3.49
N GLU A 16 23.21 -2.20 2.35
CA GLU A 16 24.17 -2.09 1.26
C GLU A 16 23.87 -0.94 0.29
N GLN A 17 22.59 -0.63 0.06
CA GLN A 17 22.15 0.33 -0.95
C GLN A 17 21.65 1.65 -0.37
N ASN A 18 21.73 1.84 0.93
CA ASN A 18 21.27 3.05 1.63
C ASN A 18 19.77 3.37 1.38
N ILE A 19 18.92 2.35 1.39
CA ILE A 19 17.47 2.49 1.19
C ILE A 19 16.86 3.21 2.38
N ALA A 20 16.06 4.25 2.14
CA ALA A 20 15.48 5.08 3.20
C ALA A 20 14.23 4.47 3.83
N THR A 21 13.45 3.71 3.06
CA THR A 21 12.13 3.21 3.46
C THR A 21 12.00 1.72 3.15
N ILE A 22 11.39 0.98 4.07
CA ILE A 22 10.90 -0.37 3.83
C ILE A 22 9.38 -0.34 3.97
N ASP A 23 8.66 -0.74 2.92
CA ASP A 23 7.19 -0.79 2.86
C ASP A 23 6.75 -2.25 2.83
N ILE A 24 6.18 -2.71 3.95
CA ILE A 24 5.75 -4.08 4.16
C ILE A 24 4.29 -4.21 3.73
N THR A 25 4.07 -5.02 2.71
CA THR A 25 2.73 -5.22 2.13
C THR A 25 2.46 -6.70 1.85
N GLY A 26 1.19 -7.03 1.67
CA GLY A 26 0.76 -8.38 1.34
C GLY A 26 -0.76 -8.49 1.43
N GLY A 27 -1.30 -9.72 1.53
CA GLY A 27 -2.73 -9.93 1.81
C GLY A 27 -3.10 -9.50 3.24
N ALA A 28 -2.31 -9.99 4.19
CA ALA A 28 -2.30 -9.60 5.60
C ALA A 28 -0.88 -9.88 6.14
N PRO A 29 0.00 -8.89 6.17
CA PRO A 29 1.38 -9.06 6.66
C PRO A 29 1.43 -9.60 8.08
N GLU A 30 0.44 -9.30 8.88
CA GLU A 30 0.28 -9.74 10.27
C GLU A 30 0.26 -11.26 10.43
N MET A 31 -0.18 -12.00 9.42
CA MET A 31 -0.17 -13.47 9.42
C MET A 31 1.22 -14.08 9.28
N ASN A 32 2.24 -13.25 9.01
CA ASN A 32 3.61 -13.75 8.95
C ASN A 32 4.20 -13.86 10.37
N PRO A 33 4.57 -15.07 10.83
CA PRO A 33 5.08 -15.28 12.20
C PRO A 33 6.42 -14.56 12.46
N HIS A 34 7.07 -14.03 11.43
CA HIS A 34 8.34 -13.30 11.54
C HIS A 34 8.19 -11.80 11.33
N LEU A 35 6.94 -11.28 11.30
CA LEU A 35 6.70 -9.87 11.05
C LEU A 35 7.34 -8.96 12.11
N GLU A 36 7.22 -9.32 13.39
CA GLU A 36 7.85 -8.57 14.49
C GLU A 36 9.36 -8.46 14.28
N TYR A 37 10.03 -9.59 14.06
CA TYR A 37 11.47 -9.61 13.78
C TYR A 37 11.83 -8.73 12.57
N LEU A 38 11.04 -8.82 11.50
CA LEU A 38 11.25 -8.01 10.30
C LEU A 38 11.14 -6.51 10.60
N ILE A 39 10.13 -6.09 11.35
CA ILE A 39 9.92 -4.69 11.72
C ILE A 39 11.09 -4.20 12.59
N GLU A 40 11.49 -4.97 13.61
CA GLU A 40 12.58 -4.59 14.50
C GLU A 40 13.92 -4.44 13.76
N GLU A 41 14.27 -5.40 12.90
CA GLU A 41 15.50 -5.31 12.10
C GLU A 41 15.43 -4.17 11.07
N SER A 42 14.27 -3.98 10.43
CA SER A 42 14.07 -2.87 9.50
C SER A 42 14.24 -1.51 10.18
N SER A 43 13.67 -1.36 11.38
CA SER A 43 13.74 -0.11 12.15
C SER A 43 15.13 0.23 12.67
N ARG A 44 16.03 -0.75 12.80
CA ARG A 44 17.44 -0.53 13.14
C ARG A 44 18.26 0.07 12.02
N ILE A 45 17.88 -0.20 10.78
CA ILE A 45 18.68 0.14 9.59
C ILE A 45 18.00 1.13 8.65
N CYS A 46 16.69 1.30 8.76
CA CYS A 46 15.89 2.24 7.99
C CYS A 46 15.36 3.36 8.87
N ASN A 47 15.26 4.55 8.30
CA ASN A 47 14.64 5.68 8.99
C ASN A 47 13.11 5.60 8.97
N HIS A 48 12.54 4.80 8.06
CA HIS A 48 11.11 4.76 7.83
C HIS A 48 10.67 3.34 7.48
N VAL A 49 9.76 2.80 8.27
CA VAL A 49 9.13 1.51 8.05
C VAL A 49 7.62 1.74 7.91
N ILE A 50 7.05 1.23 6.83
CA ILE A 50 5.61 1.32 6.53
C ILE A 50 5.03 -0.08 6.59
N ILE A 51 3.83 -0.22 7.15
CA ILE A 51 3.01 -1.41 7.04
C ILE A 51 1.68 -1.10 6.40
N ARG A 52 1.28 -1.95 5.42
CA ARG A 52 -0.04 -1.85 4.77
C ARG A 52 -0.95 -2.93 5.32
N THR A 53 -1.93 -2.51 6.12
CA THR A 53 -2.84 -3.41 6.84
C THR A 53 -4.28 -3.29 6.36
N ASN A 54 -5.04 -4.38 6.52
CA ASN A 54 -6.49 -4.37 6.37
C ASN A 54 -7.23 -3.95 7.65
N LEU A 55 -6.52 -3.68 8.75
CA LEU A 55 -6.96 -3.33 10.10
C LEU A 55 -7.65 -4.47 10.85
N VAL A 56 -8.66 -5.09 10.26
CA VAL A 56 -9.57 -6.02 10.96
C VAL A 56 -8.85 -7.18 11.64
N ILE A 57 -7.74 -7.62 11.06
CA ILE A 57 -6.91 -8.69 11.62
C ILE A 57 -6.33 -8.34 12.99
N LEU A 58 -6.11 -7.05 13.29
CA LEU A 58 -5.58 -6.59 14.57
C LEU A 58 -6.58 -6.70 15.74
N LEU A 59 -7.82 -7.10 15.47
CA LEU A 59 -8.80 -7.45 16.51
C LEU A 59 -8.74 -8.92 16.92
N GLU A 60 -8.00 -9.73 16.19
CA GLU A 60 -7.81 -11.13 16.56
C GLU A 60 -6.75 -11.22 17.66
N GLU A 61 -7.05 -11.94 18.75
CA GLU A 61 -6.22 -12.05 19.96
C GLU A 61 -4.75 -12.38 19.64
N GLU A 62 -4.53 -13.17 18.59
CA GLU A 62 -3.21 -13.58 18.12
C GLU A 62 -2.35 -12.41 17.60
N TYR A 63 -2.98 -11.33 17.09
CA TYR A 63 -2.29 -10.21 16.42
C TYR A 63 -2.38 -8.89 17.18
N GLU A 64 -3.13 -8.81 18.28
CA GLU A 64 -3.34 -7.57 19.05
C GLU A 64 -2.01 -6.97 19.53
N GLN A 65 -1.05 -7.79 19.91
CA GLN A 65 0.29 -7.37 20.35
C GLN A 65 1.08 -6.62 19.28
N LEU A 66 0.75 -6.80 18.01
CA LEU A 66 1.45 -6.09 16.92
C LEU A 66 1.27 -4.57 16.98
N MET A 67 0.20 -4.07 17.58
CA MET A 67 0.03 -2.62 17.79
C MET A 67 1.11 -2.04 18.69
N GLU A 68 1.58 -2.80 19.70
CA GLU A 68 2.71 -2.40 20.56
C GLU A 68 4.03 -2.42 19.77
N VAL A 69 4.23 -3.44 18.93
CA VAL A 69 5.41 -3.55 18.06
C VAL A 69 5.47 -2.36 17.08
N TYR A 70 4.34 -2.00 16.47
CA TYR A 70 4.26 -0.85 15.57
C TYR A 70 4.58 0.45 16.30
N THR A 71 4.01 0.65 17.48
CA THR A 71 4.22 1.85 18.29
C THR A 71 5.67 2.00 18.75
N LYS A 72 6.26 0.94 19.30
CA LYS A 72 7.66 0.89 19.76
C LYS A 72 8.64 1.24 18.65
N ASN A 73 8.37 0.79 17.43
CA ASN A 73 9.23 0.97 16.27
C ASN A 73 8.80 2.17 15.38
N LYS A 74 7.80 2.95 15.81
CA LYS A 74 7.27 4.12 15.06
C LYS A 74 6.92 3.77 13.61
N VAL A 75 6.34 2.59 13.42
CA VAL A 75 5.94 2.12 12.09
C VAL A 75 4.80 2.98 11.55
N GLU A 76 4.93 3.53 10.36
CA GLU A 76 3.82 4.18 9.66
C GLU A 76 2.78 3.14 9.26
N ILE A 77 1.53 3.37 9.63
CA ILE A 77 0.41 2.51 9.27
C ILE A 77 -0.32 3.11 8.07
N VAL A 78 -0.39 2.34 6.99
CA VAL A 78 -1.22 2.66 5.82
C VAL A 78 -2.35 1.65 5.74
N CYS A 79 -3.59 2.11 5.93
CA CYS A 79 -4.74 1.24 5.96
C CYS A 79 -5.76 1.58 4.88
N SER A 80 -6.49 0.58 4.42
CA SER A 80 -7.53 0.80 3.42
C SER A 80 -8.87 1.03 4.09
N LEU A 81 -9.38 2.25 4.00
CA LEU A 81 -10.74 2.61 4.38
C LEU A 81 -11.47 3.19 3.17
N PRO A 82 -12.02 2.33 2.28
CA PRO A 82 -12.57 2.77 1.00
C PRO A 82 -13.82 3.62 1.13
N TYR A 83 -14.47 3.61 2.30
CA TYR A 83 -15.64 4.44 2.60
C TYR A 83 -15.67 4.79 4.09
N TYR A 84 -16.20 5.98 4.41
CA TYR A 84 -16.47 6.41 5.79
C TYR A 84 -17.91 6.10 6.25
N ARG A 85 -18.61 5.20 5.54
CA ARG A 85 -19.98 4.74 5.86
C ARG A 85 -20.06 3.23 5.78
N ALA A 86 -20.73 2.61 6.76
CA ALA A 86 -20.88 1.17 6.84
C ALA A 86 -21.50 0.55 5.59
N ALA A 87 -22.63 1.13 5.11
CA ALA A 87 -23.38 0.57 4.00
C ALA A 87 -22.58 0.43 2.69
N GLU A 88 -21.63 1.33 2.44
CA GLU A 88 -20.76 1.28 1.25
C GLU A 88 -19.55 0.36 1.48
N MET A 89 -18.95 0.38 2.66
CA MET A 89 -17.78 -0.43 2.95
C MET A 89 -18.14 -1.92 3.04
N ASP A 90 -19.23 -2.26 3.71
CA ASP A 90 -19.67 -3.64 3.90
C ASP A 90 -20.04 -4.33 2.58
N LYS A 91 -20.56 -3.59 1.60
CA LYS A 91 -20.76 -4.12 0.24
C LYS A 91 -19.48 -4.58 -0.46
N VAL A 92 -18.35 -3.97 -0.13
CA VAL A 92 -17.06 -4.24 -0.79
C VAL A 92 -16.25 -5.26 0.02
N ARG A 93 -16.32 -5.21 1.35
CA ARG A 93 -15.45 -5.96 2.27
C ARG A 93 -16.15 -7.02 3.12
N GLY A 94 -17.48 -7.06 3.09
CA GLY A 94 -18.31 -7.95 3.89
C GLY A 94 -18.93 -7.25 5.08
N GLU A 95 -20.04 -7.82 5.56
CA GLU A 95 -20.86 -7.28 6.64
C GLU A 95 -20.05 -7.12 7.94
N GLY A 96 -20.19 -5.96 8.61
CA GLY A 96 -19.50 -5.63 9.85
C GLY A 96 -18.03 -5.25 9.70
N SER A 97 -17.50 -5.22 8.48
CA SER A 97 -16.10 -4.83 8.25
C SER A 97 -15.83 -3.37 8.60
N PHE A 98 -16.82 -2.51 8.44
CA PHE A 98 -16.72 -1.09 8.79
C PHE A 98 -16.55 -0.90 10.30
N ASP A 99 -17.44 -1.47 11.10
CA ASP A 99 -17.41 -1.29 12.56
C ASP A 99 -16.10 -1.82 13.16
N LYS A 100 -15.64 -2.97 12.68
CA LYS A 100 -14.34 -3.54 13.07
C LYS A 100 -13.18 -2.61 12.72
N ALA A 101 -13.15 -2.04 11.51
CA ALA A 101 -12.11 -1.10 11.11
C ALA A 101 -12.14 0.17 11.98
N ILE A 102 -13.31 0.72 12.28
CA ILE A 102 -13.49 1.87 13.17
C ILE A 102 -12.97 1.57 14.58
N GLU A 103 -13.25 0.38 15.10
CA GLU A 103 -12.76 -0.08 16.40
C GLU A 103 -11.22 -0.10 16.45
N VAL A 104 -10.56 -0.72 15.48
CA VAL A 104 -9.09 -0.73 15.40
C VAL A 104 -8.52 0.68 15.31
N ILE A 105 -9.10 1.53 14.46
CA ILE A 105 -8.60 2.90 14.32
C ILE A 105 -8.75 3.68 15.63
N LYS A 106 -9.82 3.47 16.40
CA LYS A 106 -9.97 4.08 17.73
C LYS A 106 -8.90 3.58 18.72
N HIS A 107 -8.56 2.29 18.71
CA HIS A 107 -7.46 1.75 19.51
C HIS A 107 -6.14 2.39 19.10
N LEU A 108 -5.83 2.48 17.80
CA LEU A 108 -4.64 3.14 17.29
C LEU A 108 -4.59 4.63 17.68
N ASN A 109 -5.70 5.35 17.60
CA ASN A 109 -5.77 6.74 18.06
C ASN A 109 -5.58 6.88 19.59
N ALA A 110 -6.04 5.92 20.37
CA ALA A 110 -5.82 5.91 21.83
C ALA A 110 -4.35 5.72 22.19
N ILE A 111 -3.60 4.96 21.40
CA ILE A 111 -2.15 4.77 21.54
C ILE A 111 -1.38 6.00 21.05
N GLY A 112 -1.97 6.81 20.16
CA GLY A 112 -1.38 8.06 19.64
C GLY A 112 -1.26 8.14 18.12
N TYR A 113 -1.52 7.09 17.38
CA TYR A 113 -1.52 7.12 15.92
C TYR A 113 -2.49 8.16 15.36
N GLY A 114 -2.08 8.90 14.33
CA GLY A 114 -2.88 9.98 13.74
C GLY A 114 -2.90 11.29 14.56
N ARG A 115 -2.38 11.27 15.80
CA ARG A 115 -2.36 12.39 16.74
C ARG A 115 -0.94 12.83 17.12
N ASN A 116 -0.08 11.86 17.41
CA ASN A 116 1.33 12.09 17.66
C ASN A 116 2.07 12.16 16.30
N PRO A 117 2.89 13.21 16.04
CA PRO A 117 3.65 13.35 14.79
C PRO A 117 4.57 12.17 14.46
N GLU A 118 5.00 11.41 15.47
CA GLU A 118 5.85 10.23 15.26
C GLU A 118 5.08 8.94 14.96
N LEU A 119 3.75 8.93 15.19
CA LEU A 119 2.87 7.77 14.99
C LEU A 119 1.90 8.06 13.85
N VAL A 120 2.37 7.84 12.63
CA VAL A 120 1.65 8.21 11.42
C VAL A 120 0.62 7.16 11.05
N LEU A 121 -0.64 7.59 10.86
CA LEU A 121 -1.74 6.79 10.35
C LEU A 121 -2.25 7.41 9.06
N ASN A 122 -2.05 6.72 7.96
CA ASN A 122 -2.56 7.13 6.64
C ASN A 122 -3.64 6.18 6.15
N MET A 123 -4.55 6.70 5.36
CA MET A 123 -5.66 5.94 4.78
C MET A 123 -5.58 5.92 3.27
N VAL A 124 -6.09 4.84 2.68
CA VAL A 124 -6.18 4.69 1.22
C VAL A 124 -7.64 4.57 0.82
N TYR A 125 -8.03 5.41 -0.13
CA TYR A 125 -9.31 5.36 -0.82
C TYR A 125 -9.13 4.82 -2.24
N ASN A 126 -9.94 3.81 -2.59
CA ASN A 126 -10.09 3.33 -3.95
C ASN A 126 -11.55 3.44 -4.38
N PRO A 127 -11.86 4.08 -5.51
CA PRO A 127 -13.23 4.16 -5.99
C PRO A 127 -13.79 2.77 -6.33
N ALA A 128 -15.07 2.53 -6.04
CA ALA A 128 -15.73 1.33 -6.51
C ALA A 128 -16.00 1.40 -8.00
N GLY A 129 -15.55 0.36 -8.75
CA GLY A 129 -15.85 0.25 -10.18
C GLY A 129 -14.98 1.11 -11.10
N ALA A 130 -15.51 1.39 -12.30
CA ALA A 130 -14.78 2.03 -13.39
C ALA A 130 -14.85 3.57 -13.34
N PHE A 131 -14.70 4.12 -12.14
CA PHE A 131 -14.70 5.56 -11.88
C PHE A 131 -13.31 6.03 -11.51
N PHE A 132 -13.01 7.29 -11.77
CA PHE A 132 -11.83 7.94 -11.25
C PHE A 132 -12.09 8.45 -9.84
N PRO A 133 -11.05 8.51 -8.99
CA PRO A 133 -11.20 9.12 -7.68
C PRO A 133 -11.55 10.61 -7.84
N PRO A 134 -12.25 11.21 -6.88
CA PRO A 134 -12.38 12.65 -6.77
C PRO A 134 -11.02 13.32 -6.49
N ASP A 135 -11.05 14.65 -6.44
CA ASP A 135 -9.89 15.42 -6.00
C ASP A 135 -9.43 14.98 -4.61
N GLN A 136 -8.12 14.78 -4.46
CA GLN A 136 -7.54 14.20 -3.24
C GLN A 136 -7.72 15.10 -2.02
N GLU A 137 -7.48 16.41 -2.17
CA GLU A 137 -7.58 17.35 -1.04
C GLU A 137 -9.01 17.49 -0.54
N ALA A 138 -9.97 17.57 -1.49
CA ALA A 138 -11.39 17.63 -1.17
C ALA A 138 -11.86 16.35 -0.46
N MET A 139 -11.42 15.18 -0.94
CA MET A 139 -11.75 13.89 -0.34
C MET A 139 -11.13 13.75 1.05
N GLU A 140 -9.86 14.11 1.22
CA GLU A 140 -9.18 14.06 2.53
C GLU A 140 -9.89 14.95 3.54
N LYS A 141 -10.26 16.18 3.17
CA LYS A 141 -11.00 17.09 4.01
C LYS A 141 -12.34 16.51 4.45
N GLU A 142 -13.09 15.91 3.53
CA GLU A 142 -14.38 15.27 3.81
C GLU A 142 -14.21 14.09 4.77
N TYR A 143 -13.22 13.20 4.54
CA TYR A 143 -12.92 12.07 5.41
C TYR A 143 -12.53 12.54 6.82
N LYS A 144 -11.62 13.51 6.95
CA LYS A 144 -11.21 14.07 8.24
C LYS A 144 -12.40 14.62 9.01
N GLN A 145 -13.25 15.41 8.34
CA GLN A 145 -14.42 15.98 8.96
C GLN A 145 -15.41 14.90 9.44
N LYS A 146 -15.74 13.94 8.58
CA LYS A 146 -16.72 12.88 8.88
C LYS A 146 -16.24 11.94 9.96
N LEU A 147 -15.01 11.45 9.86
CA LEU A 147 -14.46 10.50 10.83
C LEU A 147 -14.27 11.14 12.19
N LEU A 148 -13.90 12.43 12.25
CA LEU A 148 -13.81 13.14 13.51
C LEU A 148 -15.19 13.40 14.13
N GLN A 149 -16.16 13.86 13.34
CA GLN A 149 -17.51 14.17 13.85
C GLN A 149 -18.25 12.93 14.32
N ASP A 150 -18.22 11.85 13.53
CA ASP A 150 -19.06 10.68 13.77
C ASP A 150 -18.41 9.67 14.72
N PHE A 151 -17.07 9.60 14.77
CA PHE A 151 -16.34 8.57 15.51
C PHE A 151 -15.22 9.08 16.43
N GLY A 152 -14.86 10.36 16.38
CA GLY A 152 -13.73 10.94 17.13
C GLY A 152 -12.37 10.49 16.61
N ILE A 153 -12.29 10.07 15.33
CA ILE A 153 -11.10 9.53 14.69
C ILE A 153 -10.32 10.63 14.00
N GLU A 154 -8.99 10.58 14.20
CA GLU A 154 -7.99 11.42 13.53
C GLU A 154 -7.00 10.56 12.73
N PHE A 155 -6.53 11.09 11.61
CA PHE A 155 -5.50 10.47 10.77
C PHE A 155 -4.69 11.54 10.03
N ASN A 156 -3.52 11.17 9.49
CA ASN A 156 -2.60 12.13 8.89
C ASN A 156 -2.98 12.47 7.45
N SER A 157 -3.03 11.50 6.55
CA SER A 157 -3.30 11.73 5.13
C SER A 157 -4.22 10.68 4.53
N LEU A 158 -4.95 11.07 3.46
CA LEU A 158 -5.74 10.17 2.62
C LEU A 158 -5.11 10.10 1.24
N TYR A 159 -4.75 8.90 0.81
CA TYR A 159 -4.30 8.66 -0.55
C TYR A 159 -5.46 8.18 -1.42
N THR A 160 -5.70 8.86 -2.53
CA THR A 160 -6.72 8.45 -3.50
C THR A 160 -6.04 7.78 -4.69
N LEU A 161 -6.36 6.51 -4.92
CA LEU A 161 -5.71 5.72 -5.96
C LEU A 161 -6.64 5.50 -7.16
N TYR A 162 -6.09 5.63 -8.36
CA TYR A 162 -6.76 5.17 -9.57
C TYR A 162 -6.75 3.64 -9.60
N ASN A 163 -7.91 3.03 -9.83
CA ASN A 163 -7.99 1.59 -9.93
C ASN A 163 -7.19 1.08 -11.13
N ASN A 164 -6.23 0.21 -10.85
CA ASN A 164 -5.44 -0.41 -11.89
C ASN A 164 -6.25 -1.54 -12.58
N PRO A 165 -6.36 -1.58 -13.94
CA PRO A 165 -7.17 -2.54 -14.68
C PRO A 165 -6.55 -3.94 -14.73
N MET A 166 -6.26 -4.51 -13.55
CA MET A 166 -5.63 -5.82 -13.38
C MET A 166 -6.30 -6.62 -12.25
N GLY A 167 -5.90 -7.86 -12.04
CA GLY A 167 -6.43 -8.73 -11.01
C GLY A 167 -7.97 -8.82 -11.06
N ARG A 168 -8.62 -8.77 -9.90
CA ARG A 168 -10.09 -8.85 -9.77
C ARG A 168 -10.82 -7.73 -10.50
N PHE A 169 -10.28 -6.51 -10.45
CA PHE A 169 -10.87 -5.36 -11.13
C PHE A 169 -10.74 -5.47 -12.66
N GLY A 170 -9.59 -5.91 -13.17
CA GLY A 170 -9.41 -6.21 -14.59
C GLY A 170 -10.39 -7.27 -15.09
N ALA A 171 -10.57 -8.35 -14.32
CA ALA A 171 -11.55 -9.39 -14.65
C ALA A 171 -13.00 -8.85 -14.63
N PHE A 172 -13.34 -7.98 -13.70
CA PHE A 172 -14.65 -7.29 -13.68
C PHE A 172 -14.85 -6.43 -14.91
N LEU A 173 -13.86 -5.62 -15.30
CA LEU A 173 -13.92 -4.80 -16.50
C LEU A 173 -14.09 -5.62 -17.79
N GLN A 174 -13.44 -6.78 -17.87
CA GLN A 174 -13.59 -7.71 -19.00
C GLN A 174 -15.01 -8.27 -19.05
N ARG A 175 -15.50 -8.84 -17.93
CA ARG A 175 -16.85 -9.42 -17.87
C ARG A 175 -17.96 -8.41 -18.15
N SER A 176 -17.79 -7.16 -17.71
CA SER A 176 -18.76 -6.07 -17.95
C SER A 176 -18.61 -5.39 -19.31
N GLY A 177 -17.65 -5.80 -20.14
CA GLY A 177 -17.38 -5.17 -21.44
C GLY A 177 -16.78 -3.75 -21.36
N ASN A 178 -16.38 -3.29 -20.16
CA ASN A 178 -15.93 -1.92 -19.92
C ASN A 178 -14.42 -1.74 -20.06
N LEU A 179 -13.62 -2.79 -20.27
CA LEU A 179 -12.16 -2.70 -20.27
C LEU A 179 -11.63 -1.69 -21.29
N LYS A 180 -12.08 -1.75 -22.55
CA LYS A 180 -11.63 -0.81 -23.59
C LYS A 180 -11.95 0.63 -23.24
N ARG A 181 -13.17 0.87 -22.73
CA ARG A 181 -13.62 2.21 -22.34
C ARG A 181 -12.81 2.76 -21.16
N TYR A 182 -12.53 1.92 -20.16
CA TYR A 182 -11.74 2.30 -19.00
C TYR A 182 -10.28 2.58 -19.39
N MET A 183 -9.66 1.72 -20.19
CA MET A 183 -8.30 1.94 -20.71
C MET A 183 -8.20 3.25 -21.51
N LYS A 184 -9.21 3.56 -22.35
CA LYS A 184 -9.25 4.83 -23.06
C LYS A 184 -9.34 6.03 -22.11
N LYS A 185 -10.15 5.95 -21.05
CA LYS A 185 -10.22 7.01 -20.03
C LYS A 185 -8.86 7.25 -19.37
N LEU A 186 -8.14 6.18 -18.99
CA LEU A 186 -6.80 6.30 -18.39
C LEU A 186 -5.82 6.95 -19.36
N PHE A 187 -5.85 6.55 -20.64
CA PHE A 187 -5.00 7.11 -21.67
C PHE A 187 -5.30 8.61 -21.90
N ASP A 188 -6.58 8.97 -22.01
CA ASP A 188 -7.02 10.36 -22.23
C ASP A 188 -6.71 11.26 -21.02
N ALA A 189 -6.59 10.69 -19.82
CA ALA A 189 -6.26 11.38 -18.57
C ALA A 189 -4.75 11.46 -18.28
N PHE A 190 -3.88 11.14 -19.25
CA PHE A 190 -2.44 11.19 -19.08
C PHE A 190 -1.99 12.55 -18.55
N ASN A 191 -1.19 12.53 -17.49
CA ASN A 191 -0.60 13.70 -16.88
C ASN A 191 0.93 13.54 -16.80
N ALA A 192 1.65 14.38 -17.53
CA ALA A 192 3.10 14.34 -17.60
C ALA A 192 3.78 14.66 -16.25
N ASP A 193 3.11 15.46 -15.39
CA ASP A 193 3.66 15.88 -14.10
C ASP A 193 3.83 14.71 -13.12
N THR A 194 3.03 13.64 -13.28
CA THR A 194 3.15 12.44 -12.45
C THR A 194 4.37 11.58 -12.77
N VAL A 195 4.94 11.71 -13.98
CA VAL A 195 6.03 10.83 -14.46
C VAL A 195 7.27 10.92 -13.60
N GLY A 196 7.58 12.09 -13.05
CA GLY A 196 8.74 12.30 -12.17
C GLY A 196 8.64 11.55 -10.84
N ALA A 197 7.44 11.36 -10.31
CA ALA A 197 7.14 10.80 -8.99
C ALA A 197 6.69 9.33 -9.03
N LEU A 198 6.74 8.66 -10.19
CA LEU A 198 6.34 7.26 -10.30
C LEU A 198 7.15 6.36 -9.37
N MET A 199 6.47 5.51 -8.58
CA MET A 199 7.10 4.59 -7.63
C MET A 199 8.17 3.69 -8.27
N CYS A 200 7.97 3.23 -9.50
CA CYS A 200 8.92 2.37 -10.21
C CYS A 200 10.29 3.04 -10.50
N ARG A 201 10.41 4.35 -10.32
CA ARG A 201 11.68 5.08 -10.48
C ARG A 201 12.54 5.04 -9.21
N THR A 202 11.93 4.88 -8.04
CA THR A 202 12.56 5.03 -6.73
C THR A 202 12.46 3.81 -5.84
N GLN A 203 11.60 2.83 -6.20
CA GLN A 203 11.42 1.61 -5.40
C GLN A 203 11.78 0.34 -6.17
N ILE A 204 11.87 -0.74 -5.43
CA ILE A 204 11.89 -2.12 -5.92
C ILE A 204 10.94 -2.92 -5.05
N SER A 205 10.07 -3.70 -5.68
CA SER A 205 9.24 -4.68 -4.99
C SER A 205 9.92 -6.06 -5.04
N VAL A 206 9.88 -6.74 -3.91
CA VAL A 206 10.46 -8.09 -3.75
C VAL A 206 9.32 -9.03 -3.37
N ASP A 207 9.15 -10.12 -4.09
CA ASP A 207 8.15 -11.10 -3.72
C ASP A 207 8.71 -12.19 -2.78
N TYR A 208 7.86 -13.11 -2.40
CA TYR A 208 8.16 -14.11 -1.35
C TYR A 208 9.33 -15.06 -1.70
N ASP A 209 9.66 -15.24 -2.96
CA ASP A 209 10.79 -16.08 -3.39
C ASP A 209 12.04 -15.26 -3.71
N GLY A 210 12.00 -13.96 -3.39
CA GLY A 210 13.07 -13.01 -3.60
C GLY A 210 13.15 -12.45 -5.02
N GLN A 211 12.18 -12.71 -5.89
CA GLN A 211 12.14 -12.16 -7.24
C GLN A 211 11.95 -10.65 -7.21
N LEU A 212 12.71 -9.91 -8.02
CA LEU A 212 12.67 -8.46 -8.10
C LEU A 212 11.70 -7.97 -9.18
N TYR A 213 10.98 -6.90 -8.83
CA TYR A 213 10.05 -6.18 -9.71
C TYR A 213 10.28 -4.68 -9.61
N ASP A 214 9.99 -3.93 -10.66
CA ASP A 214 10.16 -2.46 -10.66
C ASP A 214 9.13 -1.76 -9.77
N CYS A 215 7.96 -2.35 -9.54
CA CYS A 215 6.91 -1.85 -8.65
C CYS A 215 5.90 -2.96 -8.31
N ASP A 216 5.00 -2.67 -7.36
CA ASP A 216 3.95 -3.58 -6.91
C ASP A 216 3.00 -4.00 -8.04
N PHE A 217 2.73 -3.10 -8.99
CA PHE A 217 1.89 -3.46 -10.15
C PHE A 217 2.60 -4.41 -11.11
N ASN A 218 3.91 -4.24 -11.31
CA ASN A 218 4.70 -5.22 -12.06
C ASN A 218 4.74 -6.57 -11.35
N LEU A 219 4.86 -6.58 -10.01
CA LEU A 219 4.78 -7.79 -9.19
C LEU A 219 3.41 -8.46 -9.39
N ALA A 220 2.33 -7.72 -9.23
CA ALA A 220 0.98 -8.25 -9.41
C ALA A 220 0.68 -8.73 -10.85
N ALA A 221 1.39 -8.18 -11.85
CA ALA A 221 1.31 -8.59 -13.25
C ALA A 221 2.26 -9.75 -13.62
N GLY A 222 3.15 -10.17 -12.70
CA GLY A 222 4.18 -11.17 -12.97
C GLY A 222 5.24 -10.70 -13.97
N ILE A 223 5.57 -9.39 -13.97
CA ILE A 223 6.55 -8.77 -14.88
C ILE A 223 7.82 -8.46 -14.08
N PRO A 224 8.78 -9.39 -13.95
CA PRO A 224 10.01 -9.16 -13.19
C PRO A 224 10.91 -8.11 -13.84
N VAL A 225 11.89 -7.62 -13.10
CA VAL A 225 12.92 -6.70 -13.63
C VAL A 225 13.64 -7.30 -14.84
N VAL A 226 14.24 -6.45 -15.67
CA VAL A 226 15.07 -6.90 -16.78
C VAL A 226 16.22 -7.77 -16.24
N GLY A 227 16.42 -8.93 -16.86
CA GLY A 227 17.39 -9.92 -16.41
C GLY A 227 16.87 -10.93 -15.39
N ASN A 228 15.60 -10.82 -14.97
CA ASN A 228 14.94 -11.76 -14.05
C ASN A 228 15.75 -12.01 -12.76
N GLN A 229 16.26 -10.94 -12.15
CA GLN A 229 17.15 -10.99 -10.99
C GLN A 229 16.37 -11.23 -9.71
N LYS A 230 16.95 -11.99 -8.80
CA LYS A 230 16.50 -12.11 -7.41
C LYS A 230 17.28 -11.15 -6.49
N ILE A 231 16.74 -10.90 -5.32
CA ILE A 231 17.36 -10.02 -4.32
C ILE A 231 18.81 -10.49 -3.98
N PHE A 232 19.02 -11.80 -3.91
CA PHE A 232 20.32 -12.39 -3.62
C PHE A 232 21.36 -12.18 -4.72
N ASP A 233 20.92 -12.00 -5.97
CA ASP A 233 21.82 -11.73 -7.12
C ASP A 233 22.41 -10.34 -7.08
N VAL A 234 21.77 -9.40 -6.36
CA VAL A 234 22.16 -7.98 -6.28
C VAL A 234 22.72 -7.58 -4.91
N THR A 235 22.67 -8.49 -3.93
CA THR A 235 23.27 -8.27 -2.61
C THR A 235 24.79 -8.13 -2.75
N GLY A 236 25.38 -7.14 -2.07
CA GLY A 236 26.83 -6.81 -2.16
C GLY A 236 27.25 -6.13 -3.45
N LYS A 237 26.32 -5.79 -4.35
CA LYS A 237 26.63 -5.12 -5.61
C LYS A 237 26.02 -3.72 -5.66
N PRO A 238 26.70 -2.72 -6.25
CA PRO A 238 26.08 -1.42 -6.46
C PRO A 238 24.79 -1.54 -7.27
N TYR A 239 23.77 -0.79 -6.87
CA TYR A 239 22.54 -0.74 -7.62
C TYR A 239 22.79 -0.15 -9.02
N GLN A 240 22.43 -0.90 -10.05
CA GLN A 240 22.59 -0.47 -11.42
C GLN A 240 21.30 0.16 -11.94
N VAL A 241 21.43 1.31 -12.60
CA VAL A 241 20.33 1.90 -13.36
C VAL A 241 19.89 0.92 -14.45
N ARG A 242 18.63 0.58 -14.47
CA ARG A 242 18.06 -0.35 -15.44
C ARG A 242 16.83 0.22 -16.14
N LYS A 243 16.51 -0.35 -17.27
CA LYS A 243 15.26 -0.05 -17.98
C LYS A 243 14.06 -0.64 -17.22
N ILE A 244 13.09 0.21 -16.88
CA ILE A 244 11.84 -0.19 -16.25
C ILE A 244 10.98 -0.92 -17.28
N ARG A 245 10.41 -2.06 -16.90
CA ARG A 245 9.45 -2.78 -17.74
C ARG A 245 8.06 -2.19 -17.57
N MET A 246 7.41 -1.90 -18.70
CA MET A 246 6.11 -1.24 -18.74
C MET A 246 5.09 -2.10 -19.46
N ASP A 247 3.81 -1.99 -19.02
CA ASP A 247 2.66 -2.58 -19.71
C ASP A 247 1.42 -1.68 -19.45
N LYS A 248 0.26 -2.12 -19.90
CA LYS A 248 -1.02 -1.39 -19.87
C LYS A 248 -1.42 -0.88 -18.49
N HIS A 249 -1.00 -1.54 -17.41
CA HIS A 249 -1.25 -1.08 -16.04
C HIS A 249 -0.58 0.27 -15.74
N CYS A 250 0.51 0.61 -16.42
CA CYS A 250 1.21 1.89 -16.23
C CYS A 250 0.35 3.12 -16.53
N TYR A 251 -0.71 2.97 -17.32
CA TYR A 251 -1.64 4.08 -17.57
C TYR A 251 -2.35 4.58 -16.31
N ALA A 252 -2.60 3.70 -15.32
CA ALA A 252 -3.21 4.13 -14.07
C ALA A 252 -2.26 5.01 -13.24
N CYS A 253 -0.96 4.74 -13.28
CA CYS A 253 0.05 5.54 -12.57
C CYS A 253 0.28 6.93 -13.18
N THR A 254 -0.07 7.12 -14.46
CA THR A 254 0.11 8.40 -15.17
C THR A 254 -1.19 9.13 -15.45
N ALA A 255 -2.34 8.63 -14.99
CA ALA A 255 -3.64 9.27 -15.16
C ALA A 255 -3.93 10.23 -13.99
N GLY A 256 -4.37 11.46 -14.30
CA GLY A 256 -4.76 12.45 -13.30
C GLY A 256 -3.68 12.74 -12.24
N ALA A 257 -3.97 12.42 -10.97
CA ALA A 257 -3.00 12.54 -9.86
C ALA A 257 -2.08 11.30 -9.72
N GLY A 258 -2.33 10.25 -10.50
CA GLY A 258 -1.56 9.02 -10.45
C GLY A 258 -2.09 7.98 -9.45
N SER A 259 -1.42 6.80 -9.40
CA SER A 259 -1.69 5.69 -8.47
C SER A 259 -0.40 5.24 -7.76
N SER A 260 0.58 6.09 -7.67
CA SER A 260 1.89 5.75 -7.12
C SER A 260 2.35 6.81 -6.11
#